data_dd6089bc8fae0547fd62c294ea635b09
#
_entry.id   dd6089bc8fae0547fd62c294ea635b09
#
_cell.length_a   1.000
_cell.length_b   1.000
_cell.length_c   1.000
_cell.angle_alpha   90.00
_cell.angle_beta   90.00
_cell.angle_gamma   90.00
#
_symmetry.space_group_name_H-M   'P 1'
#
loop_
_entity.id
_entity.type
_entity.pdbx_description
1 polymer ?
#
loop_
_entity_poly.entity_id
_entity_poly.type
_entity_poly.pdbx_seq_one_letter_code
_entity_poly.pdbx_strand_id
1 'polypeptide(L)'
;GSRSTPLTSAVASNPKANAVILYDERAAAYYALGHARATGQPAVLICTSGTAAANYLPAVIEAFHSGTPLIVLTADRPPELQNRGAPQTIDQVNLYGTHVRWFHQAQVLDTESLADSLALARSAVEISTGMEPGPVHINWPLREPLEPPEINAEIAFPLQHQKAESEIFNFELPDVEHGLFVAGPMDLRPEDITAIANLSKSLGWPLIADPASGLRRGSHIENSHIIATGELLFGSSWADQQVPDLVVQLGGLPTSKSYRLWLERNLPKQVFSVDHVGRHPDPAGVHRSLPEAHSRVRVSGTAGNQQSVPHGRIWDAGASYSLC
;
A
#
# COMPACT_ATOMS: atom_id res chain seq x y z
N GLY A 1 9.03 25.67 9.52
CA GLY A 1 9.50 26.37 10.72
C GLY A 1 10.94 26.01 11.09
N SER A 2 11.62 26.86 11.87
CA SER A 2 13.05 26.72 12.16
C SER A 2 13.45 25.38 12.82
N ARG A 3 12.56 24.76 13.60
CA ARG A 3 12.90 23.47 14.26
C ARG A 3 13.20 22.35 13.29
N SER A 4 12.62 22.35 12.09
CA SER A 4 12.93 21.33 11.06
C SER A 4 14.17 21.64 10.22
N THR A 5 14.87 22.77 10.47
CA THR A 5 16.05 23.19 9.67
C THR A 5 17.09 22.08 9.52
N PRO A 6 17.51 21.35 10.57
CA PRO A 6 18.51 20.31 10.41
C PRO A 6 18.11 19.22 9.41
N LEU A 7 16.85 18.74 9.50
CA LEU A 7 16.32 17.72 8.60
C LEU A 7 16.15 18.24 7.16
N THR A 8 15.58 19.44 7.02
CA THR A 8 15.34 20.02 5.69
C THR A 8 16.62 20.42 4.98
N SER A 9 17.62 20.95 5.71
CA SER A 9 18.93 21.28 5.15
C SER A 9 19.68 20.04 4.69
N ALA A 10 19.63 18.95 5.47
CA ALA A 10 20.26 17.69 5.10
C ALA A 10 19.66 17.12 3.78
N VAL A 11 18.35 17.21 3.60
CA VAL A 11 17.70 16.79 2.36
C VAL A 11 18.02 17.75 1.21
N ALA A 12 17.94 19.06 1.43
CA ALA A 12 18.17 20.07 0.40
C ALA A 12 19.60 20.08 -0.13
N SER A 13 20.59 19.75 0.71
CA SER A 13 22.00 19.68 0.32
C SER A 13 22.35 18.36 -0.40
N ASN A 14 21.48 17.37 -0.41
CA ASN A 14 21.74 16.10 -1.08
C ASN A 14 21.30 16.17 -2.56
N PRO A 15 22.24 16.14 -3.53
CA PRO A 15 21.91 16.27 -4.96
C PRO A 15 21.09 15.09 -5.50
N LYS A 16 20.98 13.98 -4.76
CA LYS A 16 20.16 12.82 -5.11
C LYS A 16 18.74 12.90 -4.56
N ALA A 17 18.47 13.85 -3.66
CA ALA A 17 17.14 14.02 -3.08
C ALA A 17 16.27 14.89 -4.00
N ASN A 18 15.07 14.42 -4.31
CA ASN A 18 14.06 15.21 -4.99
C ASN A 18 13.12 15.83 -3.95
N ALA A 19 13.41 17.07 -3.55
CA ALA A 19 12.66 17.77 -2.51
C ALA A 19 11.61 18.72 -3.11
N VAL A 20 10.39 18.63 -2.60
CA VAL A 20 9.27 19.52 -2.95
C VAL A 20 8.83 20.29 -1.71
N ILE A 21 8.74 21.60 -1.81
CA ILE A 21 8.32 22.47 -0.71
C ILE A 21 6.85 22.81 -0.89
N LEU A 22 6.03 22.47 0.11
CA LEU A 22 4.62 22.79 0.17
C LEU A 22 4.31 23.54 1.48
N TYR A 23 3.51 24.60 1.39
CA TYR A 23 3.24 25.49 2.52
C TYR A 23 2.16 24.98 3.48
N ASP A 24 1.30 24.10 3.02
CA ASP A 24 0.23 23.48 3.82
C ASP A 24 0.59 22.02 4.08
N GLU A 25 0.72 21.63 5.34
CA GLU A 25 1.15 20.30 5.75
C GLU A 25 0.16 19.22 5.34
N ARG A 26 -1.13 19.48 5.40
CA ARG A 26 -2.16 18.54 4.96
C ARG A 26 -2.05 18.29 3.45
N ALA A 27 -1.89 19.33 2.67
CA ALA A 27 -1.68 19.21 1.22
C ALA A 27 -0.39 18.47 0.89
N ALA A 28 0.70 18.76 1.64
CA ALA A 28 1.97 18.06 1.51
C ALA A 28 1.84 16.56 1.77
N ALA A 29 1.10 16.18 2.80
CA ALA A 29 0.89 14.78 3.16
C ALA A 29 0.09 14.02 2.10
N TYR A 30 -0.96 14.61 1.53
CA TYR A 30 -1.70 14.00 0.43
C TYR A 30 -0.92 13.97 -0.89
N TYR A 31 -0.06 14.97 -1.14
CA TYR A 31 0.86 14.92 -2.26
C TYR A 31 1.84 13.75 -2.14
N ALA A 32 2.43 13.57 -0.95
CA ALA A 32 3.32 12.45 -0.66
C ALA A 32 2.62 11.09 -0.78
N LEU A 33 1.38 10.99 -0.28
CA LEU A 33 0.54 9.80 -0.43
C LEU A 33 0.33 9.44 -1.91
N GLY A 34 -0.07 10.42 -2.73
CA GLY A 34 -0.28 10.21 -4.17
C GLY A 34 1.01 9.83 -4.89
N HIS A 35 2.13 10.46 -4.54
CA HIS A 35 3.44 10.12 -5.09
C HIS A 35 3.86 8.70 -4.74
N ALA A 36 3.74 8.31 -3.48
CA ALA A 36 4.09 6.96 -3.02
C ALA A 36 3.24 5.87 -3.71
N ARG A 37 1.93 6.10 -3.86
CA ARG A 37 1.03 5.19 -4.61
C ARG A 37 1.41 5.06 -6.07
N ALA A 38 1.71 6.19 -6.72
CA ALA A 38 2.04 6.19 -8.14
C ALA A 38 3.39 5.54 -8.46
N THR A 39 4.35 5.62 -7.54
CA THR A 39 5.72 5.14 -7.76
C THR A 39 6.03 3.81 -7.08
N GLY A 40 5.23 3.40 -6.09
CA GLY A 40 5.53 2.27 -5.21
C GLY A 40 6.74 2.52 -4.29
N GLN A 41 7.24 3.76 -4.21
CA GLN A 41 8.38 4.13 -3.39
C GLN A 41 7.93 4.94 -2.17
N PRO A 42 8.56 4.77 -1.00
CA PRO A 42 8.19 5.56 0.17
C PRO A 42 8.48 7.04 -0.05
N ALA A 43 7.50 7.89 0.25
CA ALA A 43 7.71 9.32 0.29
C ALA A 43 8.04 9.76 1.72
N VAL A 44 8.98 10.71 1.86
CA VAL A 44 9.40 11.25 3.15
C VAL A 44 8.71 12.59 3.38
N LEU A 45 8.01 12.72 4.51
CA LEU A 45 7.40 13.94 4.98
C LEU A 45 8.22 14.55 6.12
N ILE A 46 8.51 15.82 6.02
CA ILE A 46 9.25 16.57 7.07
C ILE A 46 8.44 17.80 7.45
N CYS A 47 8.18 17.97 8.75
CA CYS A 47 7.56 19.20 9.26
C CYS A 47 8.25 19.72 10.51
N THR A 48 7.92 20.95 10.86
CA THR A 48 8.32 21.56 12.13
C THR A 48 7.51 21.01 13.31
N SER A 49 7.84 21.40 14.51
CA SER A 49 7.13 20.98 15.73
C SER A 49 5.76 21.64 15.88
N GLY A 50 4.93 21.09 16.74
CA GLY A 50 3.61 21.59 17.07
C GLY A 50 2.54 21.03 16.16
N THR A 51 1.48 21.78 15.91
CA THR A 51 0.31 21.33 15.14
C THR A 51 0.59 21.04 13.67
N ALA A 52 1.75 21.42 13.13
CA ALA A 52 2.22 21.00 11.81
C ALA A 52 2.16 19.49 11.66
N ALA A 53 2.71 18.75 12.63
CA ALA A 53 2.68 17.29 12.63
C ALA A 53 1.25 16.73 12.63
N ALA A 54 0.33 17.35 13.39
CA ALA A 54 -1.07 16.90 13.47
C ALA A 54 -1.82 17.02 12.13
N ASN A 55 -1.43 17.97 11.25
CA ASN A 55 -2.04 18.12 9.93
C ASN A 55 -1.74 16.96 8.96
N TYR A 56 -0.76 16.13 9.25
CA TYR A 56 -0.47 14.93 8.46
C TYR A 56 -1.43 13.77 8.74
N LEU A 57 -2.12 13.78 9.90
CA LEU A 57 -2.92 12.64 10.38
C LEU A 57 -3.93 12.11 9.36
N PRO A 58 -4.72 12.91 8.62
CA PRO A 58 -5.67 12.38 7.65
C PRO A 58 -5.01 11.53 6.55
N ALA A 59 -3.87 11.98 6.02
CA ALA A 59 -3.13 11.24 4.99
C ALA A 59 -2.39 10.03 5.56
N VAL A 60 -1.93 10.09 6.81
CA VAL A 60 -1.32 8.96 7.53
C VAL A 60 -2.34 7.85 7.74
N ILE A 61 -3.58 8.19 8.14
CA ILE A 61 -4.68 7.22 8.26
C ILE A 61 -4.96 6.56 6.91
N GLU A 62 -5.07 7.35 5.84
CA GLU A 62 -5.28 6.81 4.49
C GLU A 62 -4.12 5.91 4.05
N ALA A 63 -2.87 6.32 4.29
CA ALA A 63 -1.69 5.51 3.99
C ALA A 63 -1.68 4.19 4.77
N PHE A 64 -2.08 4.22 6.04
CA PHE A 64 -2.19 3.02 6.87
C PHE A 64 -3.21 2.04 6.31
N HIS A 65 -4.39 2.54 5.93
CA HIS A 65 -5.47 1.71 5.40
C HIS A 65 -5.24 1.26 3.94
N SER A 66 -4.54 2.03 3.14
CA SER A 66 -4.20 1.64 1.76
C SER A 66 -2.90 0.85 1.64
N GLY A 67 -2.12 0.71 2.73
CA GLY A 67 -0.80 0.07 2.66
C GLY A 67 0.22 0.92 1.90
N THR A 68 0.03 2.23 1.85
CA THR A 68 0.92 3.13 1.12
C THR A 68 2.14 3.50 1.98
N PRO A 69 3.38 3.26 1.51
CA PRO A 69 4.58 3.53 2.29
C PRO A 69 4.82 5.04 2.45
N LEU A 70 4.84 5.51 3.69
CA LEU A 70 5.22 6.88 4.04
C LEU A 70 6.23 6.86 5.20
N ILE A 71 7.20 7.76 5.17
CA ILE A 71 8.14 8.00 6.27
C ILE A 71 7.91 9.42 6.79
N VAL A 72 7.34 9.52 7.99
CA VAL A 72 7.00 10.81 8.59
C VAL A 72 8.07 11.20 9.61
N LEU A 73 8.79 12.29 9.35
CA LEU A 73 9.81 12.85 10.22
C LEU A 73 9.28 14.15 10.81
N THR A 74 8.94 14.14 12.11
CA THR A 74 8.48 15.32 12.80
C THR A 74 9.62 15.91 13.65
N ALA A 75 9.98 17.16 13.42
CA ALA A 75 10.90 17.87 14.30
C ALA A 75 10.19 18.21 15.62
N ASP A 76 10.90 18.05 16.74
CA ASP A 76 10.34 18.34 18.06
C ASP A 76 11.29 19.18 18.92
N ARG A 77 10.77 19.73 19.99
CA ARG A 77 11.58 20.37 21.04
C ARG A 77 12.39 19.30 21.79
N PRO A 78 13.61 19.64 22.24
CA PRO A 78 14.39 18.74 23.08
C PRO A 78 13.69 18.53 24.44
N PRO A 79 14.01 17.45 25.17
CA PRO A 79 13.31 17.06 26.39
C PRO A 79 13.23 18.16 27.45
N GLU A 80 14.26 19.01 27.55
CA GLU A 80 14.31 20.12 28.49
C GLU A 80 13.28 21.23 28.23
N LEU A 81 12.68 21.28 27.03
CA LEU A 81 11.65 22.27 26.66
C LEU A 81 10.24 21.63 26.55
N GLN A 82 10.12 20.32 26.63
CA GLN A 82 8.83 19.64 26.60
C GLN A 82 8.09 19.81 27.92
N ASN A 83 6.75 19.93 27.87
CA ASN A 83 5.89 20.12 29.06
C ASN A 83 6.22 21.34 29.92
N ARG A 84 6.83 22.37 29.34
CA ARG A 84 7.24 23.60 30.04
C ARG A 84 6.62 24.87 29.46
N GLY A 85 5.60 24.75 28.62
CA GLY A 85 4.95 25.90 27.99
C GLY A 85 5.81 26.57 26.91
N ALA A 86 6.81 25.86 26.35
CA ALA A 86 7.59 26.37 25.23
C ALA A 86 6.69 26.63 24.01
N PRO A 87 6.86 27.76 23.30
CA PRO A 87 6.04 28.06 22.14
C PRO A 87 6.10 26.95 21.05
N GLN A 88 4.99 26.70 20.38
CA GLN A 88 4.87 25.75 19.27
C GLN A 88 5.31 24.32 19.70
N THR A 89 4.88 23.91 20.88
CA THR A 89 5.18 22.61 21.46
C THR A 89 3.89 21.90 21.83
N ILE A 90 3.75 20.67 21.39
CA ILE A 90 2.66 19.75 21.76
C ILE A 90 3.29 18.41 22.13
N ASP A 91 2.52 17.50 22.69
CA ASP A 91 2.96 16.10 22.82
C ASP A 91 2.93 15.44 21.43
N GLN A 92 4.12 15.14 20.89
CA GLN A 92 4.30 14.47 19.59
C GLN A 92 4.61 12.99 19.73
N VAL A 93 4.76 12.50 20.97
CA VAL A 93 5.06 11.09 21.22
C VAL A 93 3.86 10.25 20.79
N ASN A 94 4.11 9.34 19.86
CA ASN A 94 3.06 8.47 19.31
C ASN A 94 1.82 9.24 18.79
N LEU A 95 2.03 10.42 18.20
CA LEU A 95 0.96 11.34 17.77
C LEU A 95 -0.07 10.68 16.84
N TYR A 96 0.35 9.74 16.01
CA TYR A 96 -0.53 9.04 15.06
C TYR A 96 -1.14 7.74 15.61
N GLY A 97 -0.83 7.39 16.86
CA GLY A 97 -1.39 6.23 17.56
C GLY A 97 -1.18 4.92 16.79
N THR A 98 -2.27 4.21 16.56
CA THR A 98 -2.28 2.92 15.86
C THR A 98 -2.28 3.04 14.32
N HIS A 99 -2.23 4.25 13.77
CA HIS A 99 -2.26 4.49 12.32
C HIS A 99 -0.87 4.57 11.69
N VAL A 100 0.14 4.04 12.36
CA VAL A 100 1.49 3.83 11.80
C VAL A 100 1.93 2.40 12.06
N ARG A 101 2.74 1.85 11.13
CA ARG A 101 3.33 0.51 11.31
C ARG A 101 4.39 0.50 12.40
N TRP A 102 5.01 1.63 12.61
CA TRP A 102 6.04 1.80 13.62
C TRP A 102 6.17 3.26 14.03
N PHE A 103 6.38 3.48 15.32
CA PHE A 103 6.73 4.75 15.90
C PHE A 103 8.10 4.63 16.57
N HIS A 104 8.94 5.65 16.40
CA HIS A 104 10.20 5.77 17.12
C HIS A 104 10.41 7.19 17.62
N GLN A 105 10.71 7.31 18.93
CA GLN A 105 11.17 8.54 19.53
C GLN A 105 12.70 8.57 19.42
N ALA A 106 13.24 9.37 18.52
CA ALA A 106 14.67 9.49 18.35
C ALA A 106 15.31 10.18 19.56
N GLN A 107 16.60 9.91 19.76
CA GLN A 107 17.40 10.65 20.73
C GLN A 107 17.81 12.01 20.17
N VAL A 108 18.17 12.95 21.05
CA VAL A 108 18.76 14.23 20.60
C VAL A 108 20.05 13.89 19.85
N LEU A 109 20.18 14.41 18.64
CA LEU A 109 21.34 14.15 17.80
C LEU A 109 22.62 14.76 18.41
N ASP A 110 23.64 13.95 18.50
CA ASP A 110 25.03 14.30 18.75
C ASP A 110 25.94 13.58 17.76
N THR A 111 27.24 13.79 17.87
CA THR A 111 28.22 13.19 16.96
C THR A 111 28.36 11.67 17.12
N GLU A 112 27.93 11.11 18.26
CA GLU A 112 28.02 9.67 18.55
C GLU A 112 26.82 8.90 18.02
N SER A 113 25.69 9.60 17.75
CA SER A 113 24.43 9.01 17.31
C SER A 113 24.28 8.79 15.80
N LEU A 114 25.33 9.03 15.00
CA LEU A 114 25.23 8.90 13.54
C LEU A 114 24.94 7.46 13.08
N ALA A 115 25.60 6.49 13.67
CA ALA A 115 25.37 5.07 13.34
C ALA A 115 23.93 4.64 13.67
N ASP A 116 23.41 5.12 14.81
CA ASP A 116 22.03 4.84 15.24
C ASP A 116 21.02 5.51 14.30
N SER A 117 21.31 6.74 13.85
CA SER A 117 20.47 7.45 12.87
C SER A 117 20.38 6.72 11.53
N LEU A 118 21.48 6.09 11.09
CA LEU A 118 21.49 5.29 9.87
C LEU A 118 20.71 3.99 10.03
N ALA A 119 20.87 3.31 11.16
CA ALA A 119 20.10 2.10 11.48
C ALA A 119 18.59 2.44 11.53
N LEU A 120 18.25 3.55 12.16
CA LEU A 120 16.88 4.07 12.24
C LEU A 120 16.28 4.35 10.85
N ALA A 121 17.04 5.01 9.97
CA ALA A 121 16.60 5.28 8.60
C ALA A 121 16.37 3.98 7.79
N ARG A 122 17.23 2.97 7.94
CA ARG A 122 17.04 1.64 7.34
C ARG A 122 15.77 0.99 7.84
N SER A 123 15.59 0.90 9.16
CA SER A 123 14.39 0.32 9.76
C SER A 123 13.12 1.04 9.28
N ALA A 124 13.16 2.36 9.13
CA ALA A 124 12.02 3.12 8.61
C ALA A 124 11.65 2.71 7.17
N VAL A 125 12.64 2.53 6.30
CA VAL A 125 12.42 2.06 4.93
C VAL A 125 11.92 0.61 4.93
N GLU A 126 12.61 -0.29 5.63
CA GLU A 126 12.28 -1.71 5.69
C GLU A 126 10.86 -1.95 6.21
N ILE A 127 10.46 -1.25 7.29
CA ILE A 127 9.12 -1.42 7.87
C ILE A 127 8.06 -0.78 6.95
N SER A 128 8.33 0.43 6.41
CA SER A 128 7.35 1.10 5.57
C SER A 128 7.05 0.37 4.26
N THR A 129 8.01 -0.42 3.76
CA THR A 129 7.91 -1.18 2.49
C THR A 129 7.84 -2.69 2.68
N GLY A 130 7.77 -3.15 3.93
CA GLY A 130 7.77 -4.57 4.29
C GLY A 130 6.51 -5.32 3.90
N MET A 131 6.28 -6.47 4.55
CA MET A 131 5.14 -7.36 4.25
C MET A 131 3.79 -6.66 4.45
N GLU A 132 3.67 -5.84 5.48
CA GLU A 132 2.51 -4.96 5.69
C GLU A 132 2.93 -3.51 5.46
N PRO A 133 3.01 -3.03 4.21
CA PRO A 133 3.48 -1.69 3.94
C PRO A 133 2.57 -0.63 4.56
N GLY A 134 3.13 0.54 4.78
CA GLY A 134 2.37 1.64 5.38
C GLY A 134 3.24 2.73 5.99
N PRO A 135 2.63 3.70 6.68
CA PRO A 135 3.35 4.81 7.25
C PRO A 135 4.15 4.41 8.49
N VAL A 136 5.32 5.02 8.64
CA VAL A 136 6.14 4.98 9.85
C VAL A 136 6.37 6.41 10.35
N HIS A 137 6.53 6.59 11.66
CA HIS A 137 6.73 7.90 12.28
C HIS A 137 7.99 7.92 13.13
N ILE A 138 8.87 8.88 12.86
CA ILE A 138 10.03 9.18 13.70
C ILE A 138 9.89 10.60 14.21
N ASN A 139 9.82 10.76 15.52
CA ASN A 139 9.83 12.06 16.19
C ASN A 139 11.26 12.43 16.58
N TRP A 140 11.77 13.56 16.06
CA TRP A 140 13.15 14.00 16.23
C TRP A 140 13.26 15.21 17.15
N PRO A 141 13.66 15.06 18.40
CA PRO A 141 14.00 16.18 19.26
C PRO A 141 15.31 16.81 18.80
N LEU A 142 15.24 18.07 18.43
CA LEU A 142 16.36 18.83 17.89
C LEU A 142 16.73 19.99 18.81
N ARG A 143 17.99 20.07 19.21
CA ARG A 143 18.54 21.11 20.09
C ARG A 143 19.18 22.20 19.25
N GLU A 144 19.20 23.43 19.76
CA GLU A 144 19.94 24.51 19.14
C GLU A 144 21.45 24.37 19.35
N PRO A 145 22.28 24.82 18.38
CA PRO A 145 21.92 25.57 17.17
C PRO A 145 21.29 24.66 16.10
N LEU A 146 20.28 25.18 15.38
CA LEU A 146 19.57 24.43 14.33
C LEU A 146 20.21 24.59 12.95
N GLU A 147 21.03 25.58 12.77
CA GLU A 147 21.76 25.76 11.53
C GLU A 147 22.94 24.80 11.53
N PRO A 148 23.00 23.88 10.54
CA PRO A 148 24.11 22.97 10.46
C PRO A 148 25.41 23.75 10.17
N PRO A 149 26.55 23.35 10.74
CA PRO A 149 27.85 23.78 10.23
C PRO A 149 27.95 23.33 8.76
N GLU A 150 28.88 23.89 8.01
CA GLU A 150 29.07 23.56 6.59
C GLU A 150 28.93 22.05 6.33
N ILE A 151 27.92 21.67 5.53
CA ILE A 151 27.64 20.27 5.23
C ILE A 151 28.59 19.80 4.15
N ASN A 152 29.58 19.01 4.51
CA ASN A 152 30.36 18.25 3.54
C ASN A 152 29.50 17.10 3.02
N ALA A 153 28.97 17.26 1.81
CA ALA A 153 27.96 16.38 1.19
C ALA A 153 28.49 15.00 0.76
N GLU A 154 29.69 14.59 1.13
CA GLU A 154 30.29 13.32 0.67
C GLU A 154 30.07 12.10 1.58
N ILE A 155 29.03 12.07 2.37
CA ILE A 155 28.66 10.82 3.04
C ILE A 155 27.83 9.98 2.06
N ALA A 156 28.50 9.33 1.13
CA ALA A 156 27.89 8.31 0.28
C ALA A 156 27.81 6.99 1.03
N PHE A 157 26.67 6.71 1.63
CA PHE A 157 26.38 5.35 2.12
C PHE A 157 25.80 4.53 0.96
N PRO A 158 26.43 3.42 0.56
CA PRO A 158 25.83 2.51 -0.37
C PRO A 158 24.65 1.82 0.33
N LEU A 159 23.45 2.31 0.08
CA LEU A 159 22.23 1.59 0.41
C LEU A 159 22.14 0.39 -0.54
N GLN A 160 22.65 -0.75 -0.13
CA GLN A 160 22.27 -2.00 -0.75
C GLN A 160 20.84 -2.28 -0.32
N HIS A 161 19.89 -1.94 -1.16
CA HIS A 161 18.54 -2.50 -1.08
C HIS A 161 18.65 -4.00 -1.35
N GLN A 162 18.76 -4.79 -0.32
CA GLN A 162 18.36 -6.19 -0.41
C GLN A 162 16.84 -6.18 -0.52
N LYS A 163 16.36 -6.26 -1.75
CA LYS A 163 14.96 -6.54 -2.01
C LYS A 163 14.71 -7.90 -1.36
N ALA A 164 13.92 -7.93 -0.30
CA ALA A 164 13.52 -9.19 0.30
C ALA A 164 12.93 -10.06 -0.82
N GLU A 165 13.51 -11.23 -1.05
CA GLU A 165 12.93 -12.20 -1.97
C GLU A 165 11.59 -12.62 -1.37
N SER A 166 10.51 -12.13 -1.94
CA SER A 166 9.18 -12.53 -1.53
C SER A 166 8.98 -13.98 -2.00
N GLU A 167 8.70 -14.88 -1.06
CA GLU A 167 8.28 -16.24 -1.38
C GLU A 167 7.05 -16.19 -2.27
N ILE A 168 7.01 -17.03 -3.31
CA ILE A 168 5.88 -17.13 -4.20
C ILE A 168 4.98 -18.26 -3.69
N PHE A 169 3.80 -17.89 -3.20
CA PHE A 169 2.78 -18.86 -2.85
C PHE A 169 2.00 -19.28 -4.10
N ASN A 170 2.05 -20.56 -4.44
CA ASN A 170 1.29 -21.10 -5.56
C ASN A 170 -0.07 -21.56 -5.07
N PHE A 171 -1.13 -20.98 -5.61
CA PHE A 171 -2.51 -21.36 -5.32
C PHE A 171 -3.21 -21.82 -6.59
N GLU A 172 -3.73 -23.04 -6.56
CA GLU A 172 -4.52 -23.60 -7.64
C GLU A 172 -6.01 -23.39 -7.36
N LEU A 173 -6.71 -22.73 -8.27
CA LEU A 173 -8.14 -22.54 -8.16
C LEU A 173 -8.86 -23.89 -8.25
N PRO A 174 -9.89 -24.12 -7.46
CA PRO A 174 -10.76 -25.26 -7.62
C PRO A 174 -11.32 -25.34 -9.04
N ASP A 175 -11.45 -26.57 -9.56
CA ASP A 175 -12.08 -26.81 -10.85
C ASP A 175 -13.59 -26.65 -10.69
N VAL A 176 -14.12 -25.53 -11.15
CA VAL A 176 -15.55 -25.19 -11.10
C VAL A 176 -16.02 -24.69 -12.45
N GLU A 177 -17.28 -24.98 -12.78
CA GLU A 177 -17.87 -24.58 -14.05
C GLU A 177 -18.13 -23.06 -14.10
N HIS A 178 -18.61 -22.48 -12.99
CA HIS A 178 -19.01 -21.08 -12.93
C HIS A 178 -18.19 -20.33 -11.88
N GLY A 179 -17.19 -19.61 -12.33
CA GLY A 179 -16.38 -18.72 -11.49
C GLY A 179 -16.60 -17.25 -11.83
N LEU A 180 -16.33 -16.39 -10.85
CA LEU A 180 -16.41 -14.93 -10.97
C LEU A 180 -15.21 -14.28 -10.31
N PHE A 181 -14.52 -13.39 -11.03
CA PHE A 181 -13.58 -12.47 -10.43
C PHE A 181 -14.25 -11.14 -10.08
N VAL A 182 -13.99 -10.63 -8.90
CA VAL A 182 -14.42 -9.30 -8.46
C VAL A 182 -13.21 -8.53 -7.99
N ALA A 183 -12.83 -7.51 -8.75
CA ALA A 183 -11.67 -6.67 -8.48
C ALA A 183 -12.09 -5.39 -7.79
N GLY A 184 -11.68 -5.23 -6.53
CA GLY A 184 -11.84 -4.02 -5.74
C GLY A 184 -10.65 -3.06 -5.88
N PRO A 185 -10.55 -2.03 -5.03
CA PRO A 185 -9.44 -1.10 -5.00
C PRO A 185 -8.10 -1.82 -4.79
N MET A 186 -7.14 -1.56 -5.68
CA MET A 186 -5.78 -2.08 -5.59
C MET A 186 -4.82 -1.24 -6.44
N ASP A 187 -3.54 -1.29 -6.11
CA ASP A 187 -2.48 -0.62 -6.87
C ASP A 187 -1.70 -1.69 -7.66
N LEU A 188 -2.00 -1.83 -8.95
CA LEU A 188 -1.46 -2.87 -9.82
C LEU A 188 -0.34 -2.33 -10.71
N ARG A 189 0.68 -3.15 -10.93
CA ARG A 189 1.68 -2.93 -11.97
C ARG A 189 1.12 -3.33 -13.35
N PRO A 190 1.64 -2.81 -14.45
CA PRO A 190 1.16 -3.14 -15.79
C PRO A 190 1.15 -4.66 -16.10
N GLU A 191 2.14 -5.39 -15.60
CA GLU A 191 2.21 -6.84 -15.72
C GLU A 191 1.09 -7.56 -14.98
N ASP A 192 0.73 -7.10 -13.77
CA ASP A 192 -0.35 -7.69 -12.97
C ASP A 192 -1.71 -7.47 -13.64
N ILE A 193 -1.94 -6.28 -14.21
CA ILE A 193 -3.14 -5.96 -14.98
C ILE A 193 -3.33 -6.95 -16.14
N THR A 194 -2.28 -7.14 -16.93
CA THR A 194 -2.30 -8.04 -18.08
C THR A 194 -2.55 -9.49 -17.65
N ALA A 195 -1.94 -9.88 -16.56
CA ALA A 195 -2.06 -11.22 -16.02
C ALA A 195 -3.48 -11.55 -15.53
N ILE A 196 -4.10 -10.65 -14.77
CA ILE A 196 -5.47 -10.82 -14.30
C ILE A 196 -6.44 -10.91 -15.48
N ALA A 197 -6.29 -10.05 -16.48
CA ALA A 197 -7.11 -10.09 -17.68
C ALA A 197 -6.98 -11.40 -18.46
N ASN A 198 -5.75 -11.91 -18.61
CA ASN A 198 -5.48 -13.18 -19.28
C ASN A 198 -6.04 -14.37 -18.47
N LEU A 199 -5.93 -14.36 -17.16
CA LEU A 199 -6.51 -15.40 -16.29
C LEU A 199 -8.02 -15.47 -16.44
N SER A 200 -8.71 -14.33 -16.35
CA SER A 200 -10.15 -14.23 -16.57
C SER A 200 -10.55 -14.80 -17.94
N LYS A 201 -9.81 -14.43 -18.99
CA LYS A 201 -10.06 -14.90 -20.35
C LYS A 201 -9.83 -16.41 -20.50
N SER A 202 -8.74 -16.95 -19.97
CA SER A 202 -8.39 -18.37 -20.12
C SER A 202 -9.36 -19.30 -19.40
N LEU A 203 -9.88 -18.86 -18.25
CA LEU A 203 -10.90 -19.60 -17.50
C LEU A 203 -12.32 -19.38 -18.05
N GLY A 204 -12.52 -18.40 -18.92
CA GLY A 204 -13.86 -18.00 -19.36
C GLY A 204 -14.70 -17.33 -18.27
N TRP A 205 -14.07 -16.91 -17.17
CA TRP A 205 -14.77 -16.30 -16.06
C TRP A 205 -14.89 -14.78 -16.21
N PRO A 206 -16.08 -14.20 -16.01
CA PRO A 206 -16.21 -12.75 -16.02
C PRO A 206 -15.40 -12.10 -14.89
N LEU A 207 -14.91 -10.88 -15.15
CA LEU A 207 -14.18 -10.07 -14.20
C LEU A 207 -14.92 -8.74 -14.00
N ILE A 208 -15.54 -8.57 -12.84
CA ILE A 208 -16.19 -7.32 -12.48
C ILE A 208 -15.14 -6.39 -11.86
N ALA A 209 -14.92 -5.24 -12.48
CA ALA A 209 -13.88 -4.29 -12.10
C ALA A 209 -14.46 -3.04 -11.43
N ASP A 210 -14.08 -2.79 -10.17
CA ASP A 210 -14.36 -1.54 -9.45
C ASP A 210 -13.64 -0.36 -10.12
N PRO A 211 -14.15 0.89 -10.03
CA PRO A 211 -13.47 2.07 -10.55
C PRO A 211 -12.03 2.23 -10.08
N ALA A 212 -11.74 1.84 -8.84
CA ALA A 212 -10.42 1.96 -8.22
C ALA A 212 -9.55 0.71 -8.37
N SER A 213 -9.98 -0.29 -9.17
CA SER A 213 -9.23 -1.54 -9.37
C SER A 213 -8.04 -1.43 -10.32
N GLY A 214 -7.94 -0.33 -11.11
CA GLY A 214 -6.96 -0.21 -12.19
C GLY A 214 -7.29 -1.03 -13.46
N LEU A 215 -8.36 -1.85 -13.45
CA LEU A 215 -8.67 -2.80 -14.53
C LEU A 215 -9.72 -2.31 -15.53
N ARG A 216 -10.41 -1.19 -15.27
CA ARG A 216 -11.50 -0.72 -16.15
C ARG A 216 -11.06 -0.13 -17.47
N ARG A 217 -9.81 0.28 -17.62
CA ARG A 217 -9.29 1.00 -18.79
C ARG A 217 -7.88 0.52 -19.14
N GLY A 218 -7.56 0.47 -20.40
CA GLY A 218 -6.25 0.08 -20.91
C GLY A 218 -6.36 -0.90 -22.08
N SER A 219 -5.23 -1.24 -22.71
CA SER A 219 -5.16 -2.17 -23.83
C SER A 219 -5.59 -3.61 -23.49
N HIS A 220 -5.54 -3.98 -22.22
CA HIS A 220 -5.96 -5.30 -21.71
C HIS A 220 -7.47 -5.54 -21.83
N ILE A 221 -8.29 -4.48 -22.06
CA ILE A 221 -9.75 -4.61 -22.22
C ILE A 221 -10.12 -5.26 -23.55
N GLU A 222 -9.31 -5.05 -24.57
CA GLU A 222 -9.53 -5.65 -25.86
C GLU A 222 -9.42 -7.19 -25.74
N ASN A 223 -10.51 -7.89 -26.03
CA ASN A 223 -10.61 -9.34 -25.87
C ASN A 223 -10.62 -9.88 -24.43
N SER A 224 -11.05 -9.11 -23.45
CA SER A 224 -11.22 -9.55 -22.07
C SER A 224 -12.70 -9.73 -21.69
N HIS A 225 -12.94 -10.44 -20.60
CA HIS A 225 -14.29 -10.59 -19.99
C HIS A 225 -14.52 -9.55 -18.88
N ILE A 226 -13.95 -8.35 -19.02
CA ILE A 226 -14.03 -7.29 -18.00
C ILE A 226 -15.34 -6.54 -18.09
N ILE A 227 -16.06 -6.48 -16.95
CA ILE A 227 -17.35 -5.81 -16.80
C ILE A 227 -17.17 -4.58 -15.90
N ALA A 228 -17.40 -3.39 -16.46
CA ALA A 228 -17.27 -2.13 -15.73
C ALA A 228 -18.56 -1.70 -15.01
N THR A 229 -19.68 -2.37 -15.27
CA THR A 229 -21.03 -2.03 -14.76
C THR A 229 -21.50 -2.96 -13.65
N GLY A 230 -20.57 -3.56 -12.91
CA GLY A 230 -20.87 -4.55 -11.89
C GLY A 230 -21.84 -4.08 -10.79
N GLU A 231 -21.83 -2.80 -10.47
CA GLU A 231 -22.74 -2.21 -9.50
C GLU A 231 -24.21 -2.43 -9.90
N LEU A 232 -24.54 -2.19 -11.18
CA LEU A 232 -25.89 -2.39 -11.73
C LEU A 232 -26.26 -3.87 -11.73
N LEU A 233 -25.29 -4.74 -12.08
CA LEU A 233 -25.53 -6.19 -12.10
C LEU A 233 -25.83 -6.71 -10.70
N PHE A 234 -25.02 -6.43 -9.71
CA PHE A 234 -25.23 -6.88 -8.33
C PHE A 234 -26.49 -6.31 -7.68
N GLY A 235 -26.99 -5.20 -8.18
CA GLY A 235 -28.30 -4.62 -7.77
C GLY A 235 -29.52 -5.26 -8.42
N SER A 236 -29.35 -6.13 -9.41
CA SER A 236 -30.43 -6.71 -10.20
C SER A 236 -30.86 -8.09 -9.72
N SER A 237 -32.13 -8.42 -9.92
CA SER A 237 -32.64 -9.79 -9.69
C SER A 237 -32.04 -10.85 -10.63
N TRP A 238 -31.47 -10.43 -11.75
CA TRP A 238 -30.76 -11.33 -12.65
C TRP A 238 -29.50 -11.91 -11.97
N ALA A 239 -28.73 -11.08 -11.26
CA ALA A 239 -27.54 -11.54 -10.56
C ALA A 239 -27.86 -12.52 -9.43
N ASP A 240 -29.03 -12.41 -8.82
CA ASP A 240 -29.50 -13.36 -7.78
C ASP A 240 -29.82 -14.75 -8.38
N GLN A 241 -30.05 -14.83 -9.71
CA GLN A 241 -30.26 -16.09 -10.44
C GLN A 241 -28.98 -16.68 -11.02
N GLN A 242 -27.90 -15.93 -11.04
CA GLN A 242 -26.61 -16.29 -11.63
C GLN A 242 -25.51 -16.39 -10.57
N VAL A 243 -25.79 -17.08 -9.46
CA VAL A 243 -24.81 -17.23 -8.36
C VAL A 243 -23.69 -18.18 -8.80
N PRO A 244 -22.44 -17.73 -8.87
CA PRO A 244 -21.33 -18.59 -9.25
C PRO A 244 -20.98 -19.60 -8.16
N ASP A 245 -20.32 -20.70 -8.54
CA ASP A 245 -19.79 -21.68 -7.60
C ASP A 245 -18.64 -21.11 -6.77
N LEU A 246 -17.81 -20.26 -7.40
CA LEU A 246 -16.64 -19.64 -6.80
C LEU A 246 -16.57 -18.15 -7.13
N VAL A 247 -16.36 -17.32 -6.12
CA VAL A 247 -15.97 -15.92 -6.27
C VAL A 247 -14.54 -15.74 -5.82
N VAL A 248 -13.72 -15.10 -6.64
CA VAL A 248 -12.37 -14.69 -6.28
C VAL A 248 -12.33 -13.15 -6.21
N GLN A 249 -12.27 -12.62 -5.00
CA GLN A 249 -12.12 -11.20 -4.75
C GLN A 249 -10.64 -10.83 -4.82
N LEU A 250 -10.29 -9.87 -5.67
CA LEU A 250 -8.95 -9.34 -5.84
C LEU A 250 -8.87 -7.93 -5.24
N GLY A 251 -7.88 -7.72 -4.36
CA GLY A 251 -7.70 -6.46 -3.65
C GLY A 251 -8.78 -6.17 -2.61
N GLY A 252 -9.00 -4.89 -2.32
CA GLY A 252 -9.96 -4.43 -1.34
C GLY A 252 -11.42 -4.74 -1.71
N LEU A 253 -12.33 -4.47 -0.79
CA LEU A 253 -13.76 -4.56 -1.08
C LEU A 253 -14.16 -3.50 -2.11
N PRO A 254 -14.95 -3.85 -3.16
CA PRO A 254 -15.48 -2.85 -4.08
C PRO A 254 -16.16 -1.68 -3.35
N THR A 255 -15.95 -0.46 -3.87
CA THR A 255 -16.48 0.78 -3.28
C THR A 255 -18.01 0.81 -3.25
N SER A 256 -18.65 0.15 -4.21
CA SER A 256 -20.09 0.01 -4.22
C SER A 256 -20.57 -1.05 -3.23
N LYS A 257 -21.55 -0.67 -2.40
CA LYS A 257 -22.18 -1.59 -1.44
C LYS A 257 -22.98 -2.74 -2.10
N SER A 258 -23.31 -2.64 -3.40
CA SER A 258 -24.16 -3.62 -4.08
C SER A 258 -23.53 -5.02 -4.13
N TYR A 259 -22.21 -5.12 -4.31
CA TYR A 259 -21.50 -6.40 -4.22
C TYR A 259 -21.62 -7.03 -2.83
N ARG A 260 -21.35 -6.28 -1.77
CA ARG A 260 -21.46 -6.76 -0.39
C ARG A 260 -22.88 -7.23 -0.08
N LEU A 261 -23.90 -6.42 -0.42
CA LEU A 261 -25.30 -6.79 -0.23
C LEU A 261 -25.71 -8.01 -1.06
N TRP A 262 -25.14 -8.18 -2.25
CA TRP A 262 -25.36 -9.37 -3.07
C TRP A 262 -24.73 -10.61 -2.43
N LEU A 263 -23.51 -10.53 -1.90
CA LEU A 263 -22.88 -11.63 -1.15
C LEU A 263 -23.73 -12.06 0.06
N GLU A 264 -24.22 -11.09 0.84
CA GLU A 264 -25.07 -11.35 2.01
C GLU A 264 -26.37 -12.09 1.64
N ARG A 265 -26.95 -11.78 0.46
CA ARG A 265 -28.19 -12.42 0.00
C ARG A 265 -27.99 -13.81 -0.59
N ASN A 266 -26.91 -13.99 -1.33
CA ASN A 266 -26.80 -15.15 -2.24
C ASN A 266 -25.85 -16.24 -1.73
N LEU A 267 -24.91 -15.92 -0.86
CA LEU A 267 -23.97 -16.85 -0.21
C LEU A 267 -23.35 -17.86 -1.21
N PRO A 268 -22.46 -17.43 -2.12
CA PRO A 268 -21.75 -18.34 -3.03
C PRO A 268 -21.09 -19.50 -2.27
N LYS A 269 -20.97 -20.68 -2.90
CA LYS A 269 -20.41 -21.85 -2.23
C LYS A 269 -19.00 -21.61 -1.69
N GLN A 270 -18.21 -20.84 -2.42
CA GLN A 270 -16.83 -20.48 -2.06
C GLN A 270 -16.55 -19.03 -2.43
N VAL A 271 -15.89 -18.31 -1.53
CA VAL A 271 -15.39 -16.96 -1.77
C VAL A 271 -13.95 -16.89 -1.27
N PHE A 272 -13.00 -16.65 -2.16
CA PHE A 272 -11.60 -16.44 -1.82
C PHE A 272 -11.26 -14.96 -1.94
N SER A 273 -10.44 -14.46 -1.02
CA SER A 273 -9.90 -13.11 -1.06
C SER A 273 -8.38 -13.14 -1.26
N VAL A 274 -7.89 -12.37 -2.22
CA VAL A 274 -6.47 -12.18 -2.52
C VAL A 274 -6.19 -10.69 -2.44
N ASP A 275 -5.46 -10.26 -1.41
CA ASP A 275 -5.08 -8.86 -1.23
C ASP A 275 -3.57 -8.73 -0.99
N HIS A 276 -2.95 -7.75 -1.64
CA HIS A 276 -1.52 -7.49 -1.56
C HIS A 276 -1.07 -6.89 -0.21
N VAL A 277 -2.01 -6.39 0.58
CA VAL A 277 -1.75 -5.76 1.89
C VAL A 277 -2.06 -6.70 3.05
N GLY A 278 -2.43 -7.96 2.77
CA GLY A 278 -2.79 -8.94 3.79
C GLY A 278 -4.10 -8.62 4.52
N ARG A 279 -4.89 -7.68 4.02
CA ARG A 279 -6.21 -7.37 4.55
C ARG A 279 -7.25 -8.16 3.80
N HIS A 280 -8.05 -8.88 4.52
CA HIS A 280 -9.15 -9.67 3.94
C HIS A 280 -10.48 -9.06 4.40
N PRO A 281 -10.91 -7.92 3.80
CA PRO A 281 -12.17 -7.29 4.21
C PRO A 281 -13.33 -8.20 3.87
N ASP A 282 -13.96 -8.73 4.89
CA ASP A 282 -15.13 -9.63 4.77
C ASP A 282 -16.29 -9.18 5.68
N PRO A 283 -16.93 -8.05 5.38
CA PRO A 283 -18.04 -7.57 6.16
C PRO A 283 -19.29 -8.46 6.04
N ALA A 284 -19.35 -9.36 5.05
CA ALA A 284 -20.43 -10.33 4.89
C ALA A 284 -20.17 -11.65 5.66
N GLY A 285 -18.95 -11.88 6.15
CA GLY A 285 -18.58 -13.09 6.90
C GLY A 285 -18.60 -14.37 6.06
N VAL A 286 -18.36 -14.25 4.75
CA VAL A 286 -18.50 -15.36 3.79
C VAL A 286 -17.18 -15.82 3.18
N HIS A 287 -16.11 -15.04 3.37
CA HIS A 287 -14.81 -15.36 2.78
C HIS A 287 -14.14 -16.54 3.48
N ARG A 288 -13.56 -17.40 2.68
CA ARG A 288 -12.46 -18.26 3.11
C ARG A 288 -11.19 -17.57 2.64
N SER A 289 -10.41 -17.06 3.58
CA SER A 289 -9.08 -16.50 3.24
C SER A 289 -8.22 -17.63 2.66
N LEU A 290 -7.46 -17.30 1.61
CA LEU A 290 -6.29 -18.10 1.28
C LEU A 290 -5.36 -18.07 2.50
N PRO A 291 -4.57 -19.13 2.76
CA PRO A 291 -3.56 -19.10 3.80
C PRO A 291 -2.79 -17.78 3.71
N GLU A 292 -2.53 -17.11 4.82
CA GLU A 292 -1.88 -15.81 4.88
C GLU A 292 -0.61 -15.81 4.02
N ALA A 293 -0.78 -15.42 2.78
CA ALA A 293 0.33 -15.28 1.86
C ALA A 293 0.83 -13.84 2.01
N HIS A 294 1.74 -13.63 2.94
CA HIS A 294 2.55 -12.41 3.04
C HIS A 294 3.51 -12.26 1.85
N SER A 295 3.31 -13.03 0.80
CA SER A 295 4.17 -13.23 -0.35
C SER A 295 3.34 -13.17 -1.61
N ARG A 296 4.02 -13.06 -2.73
CA ARG A 296 3.39 -13.06 -4.05
C ARG A 296 2.55 -14.32 -4.24
N VAL A 297 1.27 -14.16 -4.54
CA VAL A 297 0.38 -15.28 -4.84
C VAL A 297 0.38 -15.53 -6.33
N ARG A 298 0.74 -16.75 -6.73
CA ARG A 298 0.52 -17.23 -8.09
C ARG A 298 -0.79 -18.01 -8.13
N VAL A 299 -1.77 -17.47 -8.83
CA VAL A 299 -3.05 -18.14 -9.03
C VAL A 299 -3.03 -18.86 -10.37
N SER A 300 -3.38 -20.13 -10.38
CA SER A 300 -3.57 -20.94 -11.59
C SER A 300 -4.90 -21.67 -11.53
N GLY A 301 -5.46 -22.03 -12.67
CA GLY A 301 -6.70 -22.79 -12.76
C GLY A 301 -6.79 -23.53 -14.09
N THR A 302 -7.54 -24.63 -14.12
CA THR A 302 -7.87 -25.39 -15.33
C THR A 302 -9.21 -24.95 -15.85
N ALA A 303 -9.30 -24.63 -17.15
CA ALA A 303 -10.60 -24.36 -17.79
C ALA A 303 -11.42 -25.66 -17.88
N GLY A 304 -12.63 -25.63 -17.33
CA GLY A 304 -13.58 -26.74 -17.45
C GLY A 304 -13.86 -27.07 -18.93
N ASN A 305 -13.68 -28.28 -19.28
CA ASN A 305 -13.94 -29.06 -20.48
C ASN A 305 -14.59 -28.37 -21.69
N GLN A 306 -13.84 -27.53 -22.43
CA GLN A 306 -14.02 -27.43 -23.89
C GLN A 306 -12.68 -27.00 -24.52
N GLN A 307 -11.97 -27.97 -25.09
CA GLN A 307 -10.63 -27.97 -25.65
C GLN A 307 -9.54 -28.04 -24.57
N SER A 308 -8.83 -29.17 -24.61
CA SER A 308 -7.60 -29.40 -23.85
C SER A 308 -6.60 -28.27 -24.17
N VAL A 309 -6.65 -27.21 -23.39
CA VAL A 309 -5.51 -26.31 -23.28
C VAL A 309 -4.49 -27.15 -22.52
N PRO A 310 -3.29 -27.40 -23.03
CA PRO A 310 -2.27 -28.14 -22.32
C PRO A 310 -2.15 -27.52 -20.92
N HIS A 311 -1.86 -28.31 -19.91
CA HIS A 311 -1.54 -27.86 -18.56
C HIS A 311 -0.43 -26.80 -18.62
N GLY A 312 -0.78 -25.63 -19.14
CA GLY A 312 0.07 -24.49 -19.31
C GLY A 312 -0.14 -23.61 -18.10
N ARG A 313 0.84 -23.56 -17.26
CA ARG A 313 1.02 -22.49 -16.30
C ARG A 313 0.64 -21.19 -16.98
N ILE A 314 -0.48 -20.58 -16.61
CA ILE A 314 -1.00 -19.35 -17.23
C ILE A 314 0.02 -18.19 -17.13
N TRP A 315 1.07 -18.43 -16.36
CA TRP A 315 2.17 -17.53 -16.09
C TRP A 315 3.50 -17.92 -16.74
N ASP A 316 3.54 -18.96 -17.58
CA ASP A 316 4.74 -19.48 -18.24
C ASP A 316 4.78 -19.19 -19.75
N ALA A 317 4.58 -17.96 -20.15
CA ALA A 317 5.10 -17.47 -21.43
C ALA A 317 6.41 -16.70 -21.22
N GLY A 318 7.36 -17.26 -20.46
CA GLY A 318 8.68 -16.66 -20.25
C GLY A 318 8.74 -15.49 -19.26
N ALA A 319 7.63 -15.14 -18.61
CA ALA A 319 7.59 -14.15 -17.55
C ALA A 319 6.78 -14.71 -16.38
N SER A 320 7.37 -14.79 -15.22
CA SER A 320 6.67 -15.13 -13.99
C SER A 320 5.83 -13.90 -13.57
N TYR A 321 4.54 -13.97 -13.73
CA TYR A 321 3.62 -12.97 -13.24
C TYR A 321 3.22 -13.32 -11.81
N SER A 322 3.20 -12.37 -10.93
CA SER A 322 2.80 -12.54 -9.54
C SER A 322 1.88 -11.41 -9.14
N LEU A 323 0.76 -11.75 -8.53
CA LEU A 323 -0.05 -10.77 -7.81
C LEU A 323 0.66 -10.44 -6.50
N CYS A 324 0.95 -9.17 -6.28
CA CYS A 324 1.50 -8.67 -5.01
C CYS A 324 0.39 -8.35 -4.04
#